data_d168f37cb56bad0c5302396d14cd05f6
#
_entry.id   d168f37cb56bad0c5302396d14cd05f6
#
_cell.length_a   1.000
_cell.length_b   1.000
_cell.length_c   1.000
_cell.angle_alpha   90.00
_cell.angle_beta   90.00
_cell.angle_gamma   90.00
#
_symmetry.space_group_name_H-M   'P 1'
#
loop_
_entity.id
_entity.type
_entity.pdbx_description
1 polymer ?
#
loop_
_entity_poly.entity_id
_entity_poly.type
_entity_poly.pdbx_seq_one_letter_code
_entity_poly.pdbx_strand_id
1 'polypeptide(L)'
;MVVKITILELRVIMKLSTAVALRISNILREKNMSQYRLEKNIAMPHNTMKTLMGERNKSVNLRTVMQIIKGLDMTPAEFFDDPLFVSDELDIYE
;
A
#
# COMPACT_ATOMS: atom_id res chain seq x y z
N MET A 1 -17.13 5.74 27.11
CA MET A 1 -17.06 7.02 26.36
C MET A 1 -15.64 7.47 26.15
N VAL A 2 -14.92 7.74 27.21
CA VAL A 2 -13.53 8.20 27.11
C VAL A 2 -12.65 7.18 26.39
N VAL A 3 -12.81 5.90 26.72
CA VAL A 3 -12.03 4.84 26.09
C VAL A 3 -12.28 4.78 24.58
N LYS A 4 -13.55 4.94 24.19
CA LYS A 4 -13.92 4.91 22.78
C LYS A 4 -13.30 6.08 22.03
N ILE A 5 -13.33 7.27 22.63
CA ILE A 5 -12.71 8.46 22.03
C ILE A 5 -11.21 8.26 21.91
N THR A 6 -10.59 7.70 22.95
CA THR A 6 -9.16 7.44 22.95
C THR A 6 -8.79 6.46 21.83
N ILE A 7 -9.59 5.45 21.60
CA ILE A 7 -9.37 4.49 20.51
C ILE A 7 -9.45 5.21 19.17
N LEU A 8 -10.42 6.10 19.00
CA LEU A 8 -10.54 6.88 17.77
C LEU A 8 -9.33 7.80 17.55
N GLU A 9 -8.81 8.37 18.62
CA GLU A 9 -7.63 9.21 18.54
C GLU A 9 -6.39 8.41 18.16
N LEU A 10 -6.31 7.16 18.61
CA LEU A 10 -5.21 6.27 18.27
C LEU A 10 -5.33 5.72 16.85
N ARG A 11 -6.51 5.79 16.27
CA ARG A 11 -6.72 5.40 14.88
C ARG A 11 -6.21 6.50 13.99
N VAL A 12 -4.99 6.35 13.54
CA VAL A 12 -4.37 7.31 12.65
C VAL A 12 -5.09 7.28 11.32
N ILE A 13 -5.47 8.46 10.82
CA ILE A 13 -5.97 8.58 9.46
C ILE A 13 -4.83 8.15 8.55
N MET A 14 -5.05 7.08 7.82
CA MET A 14 -4.01 6.50 6.99
C MET A 14 -4.02 7.16 5.61
N LYS A 15 -2.86 7.60 5.18
CA LYS A 15 -2.69 8.15 3.84
C LYS A 15 -2.86 7.04 2.81
N LEU A 16 -3.39 7.39 1.65
CA LEU A 16 -3.55 6.43 0.57
C LEU A 16 -2.22 5.77 0.20
N SER A 17 -1.15 6.56 0.11
CA SER A 17 0.17 6.03 -0.20
C SER A 17 0.63 4.99 0.84
N THR A 18 0.36 5.25 2.10
CA THR A 18 0.70 4.32 3.18
C THR A 18 -0.12 3.03 3.07
N ALA A 19 -1.41 3.16 2.79
CA ALA A 19 -2.29 2.00 2.62
C ALA A 19 -1.81 1.12 1.48
N VAL A 20 -1.43 1.72 0.36
CA VAL A 20 -0.90 0.98 -0.79
C VAL A 20 0.39 0.25 -0.41
N ALA A 21 1.32 0.95 0.25
CA ALA A 21 2.58 0.36 0.67
C ALA A 21 2.38 -0.80 1.63
N LEU A 22 1.47 -0.65 2.59
CA LEU A 22 1.14 -1.73 3.53
C LEU A 22 0.52 -2.93 2.82
N ARG A 23 -0.39 -2.66 1.87
CA ARG A 23 -1.00 -3.75 1.11
C ARG A 23 0.06 -4.54 0.36
N ILE A 24 0.99 -3.85 -0.31
CA ILE A 24 2.08 -4.49 -1.01
C ILE A 24 2.91 -5.35 -0.05
N SER A 25 3.30 -4.77 1.09
CA SER A 25 4.10 -5.47 2.09
C SER A 25 3.40 -6.72 2.59
N ASN A 26 2.09 -6.64 2.86
CA ASN A 26 1.32 -7.78 3.34
C ASN A 26 1.26 -8.89 2.30
N ILE A 27 1.05 -8.53 1.04
CA ILE A 27 0.99 -9.51 -0.05
C ILE A 27 2.35 -10.18 -0.24
N LEU A 28 3.44 -9.41 -0.21
CA LEU A 28 4.78 -9.96 -0.32
C LEU A 28 5.05 -10.98 0.78
N ARG A 29 4.62 -10.66 2.01
CA ARG A 29 4.77 -11.58 3.13
C ARG A 29 3.96 -12.86 2.91
N GLU A 30 2.71 -12.72 2.48
CA GLU A 30 1.84 -13.87 2.21
C GLU A 30 2.41 -14.77 1.11
N LYS A 31 3.01 -14.17 0.10
CA LYS A 31 3.59 -14.90 -1.03
C LYS A 31 5.03 -15.34 -0.77
N ASN A 32 5.58 -14.98 0.38
CA ASN A 32 6.98 -15.25 0.71
C ASN A 32 7.92 -14.72 -0.37
N MET A 33 7.63 -13.51 -0.83
CA MET A 33 8.37 -12.85 -1.90
C MET A 33 9.07 -11.61 -1.36
N SER A 34 10.32 -11.40 -1.74
CA SER A 34 11.03 -10.19 -1.35
C SER A 34 10.65 -9.03 -2.27
N GLN A 35 10.83 -7.82 -1.76
CA GLN A 35 10.65 -6.61 -2.55
C GLN A 35 11.60 -6.61 -3.76
N TYR A 36 12.82 -7.07 -3.57
CA TYR A 36 13.79 -7.18 -4.65
C TYR A 36 13.29 -8.10 -5.77
N ARG A 37 12.72 -9.25 -5.38
CA ARG A 37 12.15 -10.19 -6.35
C ARG A 37 11.05 -9.53 -7.18
N LEU A 38 10.18 -8.79 -6.52
CA LEU A 38 9.11 -8.08 -7.21
C LEU A 38 9.69 -7.06 -8.19
N GLU A 39 10.70 -6.29 -7.77
CA GLU A 39 11.36 -5.33 -8.64
C GLU A 39 11.90 -5.99 -9.89
N LYS A 40 12.53 -7.13 -9.73
CA LYS A 40 13.07 -7.90 -10.85
C LYS A 40 11.97 -8.40 -11.80
N ASN A 41 10.88 -8.89 -11.23
CA ASN A 41 9.78 -9.44 -12.02
C ASN A 41 9.15 -8.41 -12.94
N ILE A 42 9.14 -7.14 -12.54
CA ILE A 42 8.49 -6.08 -13.31
C ILE A 42 9.50 -5.08 -13.89
N ALA A 43 10.78 -5.39 -13.80
CA ALA A 43 11.86 -4.51 -14.27
C ALA A 43 11.70 -3.09 -13.73
N MET A 44 11.34 -2.96 -12.45
CA MET A 44 11.17 -1.66 -11.81
C MET A 44 12.47 -1.21 -11.16
N PRO A 45 12.90 0.03 -11.41
CA PRO A 45 14.09 0.56 -10.73
C PRO A 45 13.90 0.55 -9.22
N HIS A 46 14.96 0.21 -8.50
CA HIS A 46 14.90 0.15 -7.04
C HIS A 46 14.46 1.48 -6.44
N ASN A 47 14.92 2.60 -7.00
CA ASN A 47 14.54 3.92 -6.49
C ASN A 47 13.05 4.19 -6.60
N THR A 48 12.41 3.69 -7.64
CA THR A 48 10.96 3.84 -7.81
C THR A 48 10.22 3.07 -6.71
N MET A 49 10.62 1.84 -6.48
CA MET A 49 10.03 1.01 -5.43
C MET A 49 10.29 1.62 -4.05
N LYS A 50 11.51 2.05 -3.81
CA LYS A 50 11.90 2.65 -2.54
C LYS A 50 11.08 3.90 -2.25
N THR A 51 10.86 4.74 -3.26
CA THR A 51 10.04 5.94 -3.10
C THR A 51 8.60 5.57 -2.79
N LEU A 52 8.04 4.62 -3.52
CA LEU A 52 6.66 4.19 -3.31
C LEU A 52 6.46 3.64 -1.89
N MET A 53 7.39 2.85 -1.41
CA MET A 53 7.29 2.19 -0.12
C MET A 53 7.73 3.08 1.04
N GLY A 54 8.28 4.24 0.75
CA GLY A 54 8.82 5.14 1.77
C GLY A 54 7.75 5.92 2.50
N GLU A 55 8.04 6.24 3.75
CA GLU A 55 7.12 6.98 4.61
C GLU A 55 6.86 8.41 4.13
N ARG A 56 7.79 8.95 3.35
CA ARG A 56 7.68 10.32 2.83
C ARG A 56 6.88 10.41 1.55
N ASN A 57 6.49 9.28 1.00
CA ASN A 57 5.69 9.27 -0.20
C ASN A 57 4.31 9.88 0.09
N LYS A 58 3.96 10.94 -0.64
CA LYS A 58 2.70 11.65 -0.45
C LYS A 58 1.71 11.43 -1.58
N SER A 59 2.14 10.80 -2.65
CA SER A 59 1.28 10.57 -3.79
C SER A 59 1.50 9.18 -4.33
N VAL A 60 0.51 8.69 -5.04
CA VAL A 60 0.53 7.36 -5.62
C VAL A 60 0.33 7.48 -7.12
N ASN A 61 1.27 6.96 -7.88
CA ASN A 61 1.15 6.90 -9.33
C ASN A 61 0.43 5.62 -9.70
N LEU A 62 -0.75 5.76 -10.29
CA LEU A 62 -1.58 4.62 -10.62
C LEU A 62 -0.88 3.64 -11.57
N ARG A 63 -0.14 4.16 -12.54
CA ARG A 63 0.59 3.29 -13.47
C ARG A 63 1.56 2.38 -12.72
N THR A 64 2.32 2.95 -11.78
CA THR A 64 3.28 2.20 -10.98
C THR A 64 2.57 1.14 -10.16
N VAL A 65 1.45 1.50 -9.52
CA VAL A 65 0.66 0.55 -8.73
C VAL A 65 0.15 -0.59 -9.61
N MET A 66 -0.34 -0.28 -10.80
CA MET A 66 -0.84 -1.30 -11.72
C MET A 66 0.26 -2.25 -12.17
N GLN A 67 1.47 -1.74 -12.37
CA GLN A 67 2.62 -2.59 -12.70
C GLN A 67 2.94 -3.55 -11.55
N ILE A 68 2.88 -3.05 -10.34
CA ILE A 68 3.12 -3.86 -9.14
C ILE A 68 2.05 -4.94 -9.00
N ILE A 69 0.79 -4.58 -9.15
CA ILE A 69 -0.33 -5.52 -9.08
C ILE A 69 -0.13 -6.66 -10.07
N LYS A 70 0.26 -6.33 -11.28
CA LYS A 70 0.52 -7.32 -12.30
C LYS A 70 1.71 -8.22 -11.92
N GLY A 71 2.76 -7.60 -11.37
CA GLY A 71 3.94 -8.34 -10.91
C GLY A 71 3.64 -9.28 -9.73
N LEU A 72 2.59 -8.99 -8.99
CA LEU A 72 2.13 -9.84 -7.90
C LEU A 72 1.17 -10.93 -8.37
N ASP A 73 0.91 -10.99 -9.67
CA ASP A 73 -0.01 -11.94 -10.26
C ASP A 73 -1.42 -11.83 -9.68
N MET A 74 -1.89 -10.60 -9.60
CA MET A 74 -3.20 -10.26 -9.05
C MET A 74 -3.96 -9.37 -10.01
N THR A 75 -5.28 -9.31 -9.83
CA THR A 75 -6.09 -8.32 -10.51
C THR A 75 -6.19 -7.07 -9.62
N PRO A 76 -6.49 -5.90 -10.20
CA PRO A 76 -6.74 -4.71 -9.39
C PRO A 76 -7.86 -4.92 -8.38
N ALA A 77 -8.91 -5.64 -8.76
CA ALA A 77 -10.01 -5.93 -7.84
C ALA A 77 -9.53 -6.71 -6.61
N GLU A 78 -8.70 -7.72 -6.82
CA GLU A 78 -8.13 -8.50 -5.72
C GLU A 78 -7.22 -7.65 -4.85
N PHE A 79 -6.40 -6.81 -5.46
CA PHE A 79 -5.47 -5.98 -4.74
C PHE A 79 -6.19 -5.02 -3.79
N PHE A 80 -7.23 -4.35 -4.29
CA PHE A 80 -7.96 -3.35 -3.51
C PHE A 80 -9.06 -3.93 -2.63
N ASP A 81 -9.30 -5.24 -2.71
CA ASP A 81 -10.24 -5.92 -1.82
C ASP A 81 -9.55 -6.21 -0.49
N ASP A 82 -9.44 -5.17 0.32
CA ASP A 82 -8.75 -5.24 1.60
C ASP A 82 -9.29 -4.15 2.52
N PRO A 83 -9.42 -4.43 3.83
CA PRO A 83 -9.91 -3.44 4.79
C PRO A 83 -9.15 -2.12 4.78
N LEU A 84 -7.89 -2.11 4.36
CA LEU A 84 -7.09 -0.89 4.26
C LEU A 84 -7.74 0.17 3.39
N PHE A 85 -8.53 -0.23 2.38
CA PHE A 85 -9.11 0.68 1.41
C PHE A 85 -10.59 0.97 1.64
N VAL A 86 -11.19 0.36 2.66
CA VAL A 86 -12.62 0.49 2.94
C VAL A 86 -12.90 1.54 4.00
N SER A 87 -11.90 1.95 4.74
CA SER A 87 -12.04 2.88 5.86
C SER A 87 -12.40 4.29 5.39
N ASP A 88 -13.39 4.90 6.07
CA ASP A 88 -13.71 6.31 5.86
C ASP A 88 -12.57 7.22 6.32
N GLU A 89 -11.60 6.67 7.01
CA GLU A 89 -10.45 7.41 7.53
C GLU A 89 -9.28 7.42 6.57
N LEU A 90 -9.45 6.84 5.39
CA LEU A 90 -8.40 6.84 4.38
C LEU A 90 -8.26 8.25 3.79
N ASP A 91 -7.09 8.84 3.94
CA ASP A 91 -6.82 10.18 3.44
C ASP A 91 -6.35 10.12 1.99
N ILE A 92 -7.19 10.61 1.09
CA ILE A 92 -6.90 10.64 -0.34
C ILE A 92 -6.57 12.05 -0.84
N TYR A 93 -6.53 13.03 0.07
CA TYR A 93 -6.36 14.44 -0.30
C TYR A 93 -4.97 14.99 -0.01
N GLU A 94 -4.04 14.16 0.33
CA GLU A 94 -2.69 14.63 0.62
C GLU A 94 -1.93 15.18 -0.61
#